data_aba6d11ac9a2a80c041c5b7bed48faa5
#
_entry.id   aba6d11ac9a2a80c041c5b7bed48faa5
#
_cell.length_a   1.000
_cell.length_b   1.000
_cell.length_c   1.000
_cell.angle_alpha   90.00
_cell.angle_beta   90.00
_cell.angle_gamma   90.00
#
_symmetry.space_group_name_H-M   'P 1'
#
loop_
_entity.id
_entity.type
_entity.pdbx_description
1 polymer ?
#
loop_
_entity_poly.entity_id
_entity_poly.type
_entity_poly.pdbx_seq_one_letter_code
_entity_poly.pdbx_strand_id
1 'polypeptide(L)'
;MTNSIWFLKGLRKGIATERFPLSDPVDPPLWPSLLSGNDDANCPTKAIENRKWNKDKCISCRKCIPVFKPTGKQEIFDVRIKTEKMFKRSIYLYPIDSGTCGACNAEFFSIFSPQYDANRLNIFMTNTPRHAEAIVIMGVYSDGMKDVLFRAYEAMPDPKIIIALGACALSGGIIGREPNFPGAISLKIAGCPPSPYTILEAIYKLRGK
;
A
#
# COMPACT_ATOMS: atom_id res chain seq x y z
N MET A 1 38.30 -26.03 4.56
CA MET A 1 37.09 -25.15 4.47
C MET A 1 35.98 -25.84 5.25
N THR A 2 35.71 -25.40 6.47
CA THR A 2 34.65 -25.99 7.31
C THR A 2 33.31 -25.62 6.73
N ASN A 3 32.64 -26.60 6.12
CA ASN A 3 31.22 -26.48 5.72
C ASN A 3 30.38 -26.30 6.99
N SER A 4 30.30 -25.06 7.49
CA SER A 4 29.37 -24.76 8.58
C SER A 4 27.98 -24.98 8.08
N ILE A 5 27.23 -25.82 8.79
CA ILE A 5 25.85 -26.15 8.53
C ILE A 5 25.04 -24.82 8.36
N TRP A 6 24.33 -24.67 7.26
CA TRP A 6 23.57 -23.45 6.93
C TRP A 6 22.69 -22.94 8.07
N PHE A 7 22.13 -23.85 8.85
CA PHE A 7 21.34 -23.58 10.05
C PHE A 7 22.13 -22.81 11.13
N LEU A 8 23.39 -23.24 11.40
CA LEU A 8 24.28 -22.54 12.37
C LEU A 8 24.70 -21.16 11.86
N LYS A 9 24.79 -20.98 10.54
CA LYS A 9 25.00 -19.64 9.94
C LYS A 9 23.82 -18.73 10.17
N GLY A 10 22.59 -19.24 10.06
CA GLY A 10 21.36 -18.50 10.36
C GLY A 10 21.29 -18.04 11.81
N LEU A 11 21.56 -18.96 12.75
CA LEU A 11 21.59 -18.63 14.18
C LEU A 11 22.65 -17.57 14.53
N ARG A 12 23.83 -17.61 13.89
CA ARG A 12 24.88 -16.61 14.11
C ARG A 12 24.58 -15.25 13.54
N LYS A 13 23.80 -15.15 12.44
CA LYS A 13 23.40 -13.89 11.83
C LYS A 13 22.36 -13.15 12.66
N GLY A 14 21.63 -13.85 13.53
CA GLY A 14 20.53 -13.27 14.29
C GLY A 14 19.36 -12.84 13.40
N ILE A 15 18.58 -11.89 13.88
CA ILE A 15 17.45 -11.34 13.14
C ILE A 15 17.97 -10.34 12.12
N ALA A 16 17.85 -10.66 10.82
CA ALA A 16 18.22 -9.80 9.71
C ALA A 16 17.06 -8.96 9.16
N THR A 17 15.87 -9.05 9.76
CA THR A 17 14.69 -8.29 9.42
C THR A 17 14.75 -6.91 10.05
N GLU A 18 14.36 -5.89 9.33
CA GLU A 18 14.27 -4.54 9.87
C GLU A 18 13.24 -4.45 11.01
N ARG A 19 13.53 -3.58 11.98
CA ARG A 19 12.57 -3.33 13.07
C ARG A 19 11.35 -2.59 12.53
N PHE A 20 10.18 -3.04 12.91
CA PHE A 20 8.93 -2.38 12.58
C PHE A 20 8.00 -2.38 13.81
N PRO A 21 7.33 -1.25 14.13
CA PRO A 21 7.57 0.08 13.56
C PRO A 21 9.01 0.55 13.83
N LEU A 22 9.55 1.39 12.96
CA LEU A 22 10.90 1.94 13.11
C LEU A 22 10.97 2.76 14.39
N SER A 23 11.88 2.38 15.29
CA SER A 23 12.10 3.10 16.56
C SER A 23 12.91 4.38 16.37
N ASP A 24 13.76 4.40 15.33
CA ASP A 24 14.54 5.59 14.95
C ASP A 24 14.31 5.89 13.48
N PRO A 25 14.11 7.15 13.10
CA PRO A 25 14.06 7.54 11.72
C PRO A 25 15.49 7.43 11.14
N VAL A 26 15.80 6.30 10.56
CA VAL A 26 16.79 6.28 9.47
C VAL A 26 16.24 7.27 8.45
N ASP A 27 17.04 8.20 7.95
CA ASP A 27 16.61 9.24 7.01
C ASP A 27 15.53 8.71 6.06
N PRO A 28 14.27 9.10 6.25
CA PRO A 28 13.19 8.51 5.46
C PRO A 28 13.43 8.83 3.99
N PRO A 29 13.22 7.89 3.08
CA PRO A 29 13.36 8.19 1.66
C PRO A 29 12.47 9.39 1.34
N LEU A 30 13.02 10.38 0.62
CA LEU A 30 12.28 11.60 0.26
C LEU A 30 10.98 11.30 -0.52
N TRP A 31 10.86 10.11 -1.11
CA TRP A 31 9.73 9.70 -1.94
C TRP A 31 9.37 8.22 -1.72
N PRO A 32 8.09 7.88 -1.72
CA PRO A 32 6.91 8.76 -1.69
C PRO A 32 6.78 9.50 -0.35
N SER A 33 6.29 10.72 -0.35
CA SER A 33 6.19 11.58 0.83
C SER A 33 4.97 12.49 0.74
N LEU A 34 4.48 12.95 1.89
CA LEU A 34 3.57 14.09 1.93
C LEU A 34 4.28 15.31 1.34
N LEU A 35 3.54 16.08 0.53
CA LEU A 35 4.04 17.31 -0.06
C LEU A 35 3.48 18.52 0.68
N SER A 36 4.33 19.52 0.88
CA SER A 36 3.97 20.83 1.43
C SER A 36 4.28 21.92 0.41
N GLY A 37 3.31 22.76 0.16
CA GLY A 37 3.40 23.91 -0.76
C GLY A 37 2.12 24.72 -0.68
N ASN A 38 2.16 25.93 -1.21
CA ASN A 38 1.08 26.91 -1.07
C ASN A 38 0.76 27.68 -2.35
N ASP A 39 1.21 27.19 -3.50
CA ASP A 39 0.91 27.79 -4.80
C ASP A 39 0.47 26.74 -5.82
N ASP A 40 -0.10 27.17 -6.94
CA ASP A 40 -0.53 26.24 -7.99
C ASP A 40 0.68 25.78 -8.83
N ALA A 41 0.64 24.54 -9.27
CA ALA A 41 1.67 23.96 -10.13
C ALA A 41 1.02 23.14 -11.26
N ASN A 42 1.68 23.13 -12.43
CA ASN A 42 1.22 22.32 -13.55
C ASN A 42 1.37 20.83 -13.25
N CYS A 43 0.27 20.20 -12.82
CA CYS A 43 0.24 18.81 -12.42
C CYS A 43 -0.44 17.94 -13.49
N PRO A 44 0.23 16.90 -14.04
CA PRO A 44 -0.34 16.07 -15.11
C PRO A 44 -1.57 15.26 -14.70
N THR A 45 -1.74 14.97 -13.42
CA THR A 45 -2.89 14.23 -12.87
C THR A 45 -3.86 15.12 -12.10
N LYS A 46 -3.69 16.44 -12.19
CA LYS A 46 -4.48 17.41 -11.42
C LYS A 46 -4.50 17.09 -9.91
N ALA A 47 -3.36 16.60 -9.39
CA ALA A 47 -3.18 16.37 -7.96
C ALA A 47 -2.97 17.68 -7.18
N ILE A 48 -2.70 18.78 -7.87
CA ILE A 48 -2.60 20.13 -7.30
C ILE A 48 -3.64 20.97 -7.99
N GLU A 49 -4.61 21.43 -7.23
CA GLU A 49 -5.68 22.33 -7.68
C GLU A 49 -6.03 23.27 -6.52
N ASN A 50 -6.24 24.55 -6.82
CA ASN A 50 -6.58 25.56 -5.82
C ASN A 50 -5.55 25.60 -4.65
N ARG A 51 -4.27 25.48 -4.95
CA ARG A 51 -3.15 25.49 -4.00
C ARG A 51 -3.20 24.33 -2.98
N LYS A 52 -3.97 23.29 -3.26
CA LYS A 52 -4.09 22.11 -2.40
C LYS A 52 -3.57 20.89 -3.12
N TRP A 53 -2.77 20.12 -2.41
CA TRP A 53 -2.28 18.84 -2.90
C TRP A 53 -3.19 17.69 -2.47
N ASN A 54 -3.60 16.89 -3.45
CA ASN A 54 -4.35 15.66 -3.25
C ASN A 54 -3.43 14.46 -3.44
N LYS A 55 -3.11 13.76 -2.36
CA LYS A 55 -2.24 12.58 -2.38
C LYS A 55 -2.80 11.43 -3.23
N ASP A 56 -4.13 11.26 -3.28
CA ASP A 56 -4.79 10.16 -3.99
C ASP A 56 -4.57 10.24 -5.51
N LYS A 57 -4.33 11.46 -6.04
CA LYS A 57 -4.07 11.72 -7.46
C LYS A 57 -2.57 11.81 -7.79
N CYS A 58 -1.69 11.88 -6.78
CA CYS A 58 -0.28 12.14 -6.99
C CYS A 58 0.46 10.92 -7.50
N ILE A 59 1.12 11.05 -8.65
CA ILE A 59 1.98 10.00 -9.25
C ILE A 59 3.47 10.20 -8.94
N SER A 60 3.81 11.07 -8.01
CA SER A 60 5.19 11.34 -7.58
C SER A 60 6.16 11.73 -8.70
N CYS A 61 5.67 12.37 -9.76
CA CYS A 61 6.48 12.76 -10.95
C CYS A 61 7.44 13.92 -10.71
N ARG A 62 7.36 14.61 -9.56
CA ARG A 62 8.20 15.71 -9.12
C ARG A 62 8.12 17.01 -9.97
N LYS A 63 7.20 17.11 -10.92
CA LYS A 63 7.05 18.33 -11.76
C LYS A 63 6.65 19.58 -10.97
N CYS A 64 6.10 19.40 -9.77
CA CYS A 64 5.69 20.49 -8.88
C CYS A 64 6.83 21.09 -8.03
N ILE A 65 8.03 20.51 -8.05
CA ILE A 65 9.20 21.10 -7.42
C ILE A 65 9.67 22.29 -8.28
N PRO A 66 9.95 23.47 -7.71
CA PRO A 66 10.17 23.78 -6.29
C PRO A 66 8.94 24.24 -5.50
N VAL A 67 7.76 24.35 -6.12
CA VAL A 67 6.55 24.88 -5.48
C VAL A 67 6.08 24.00 -4.32
N PHE A 68 6.05 22.68 -4.55
CA PHE A 68 5.75 21.69 -3.54
C PHE A 68 6.97 20.85 -3.18
N LYS A 69 7.31 20.83 -1.89
CA LYS A 69 8.48 20.12 -1.38
C LYS A 69 8.08 18.88 -0.59
N PRO A 70 8.84 17.77 -0.68
CA PRO A 70 8.61 16.60 0.16
C PRO A 70 8.91 16.94 1.63
N THR A 71 8.04 16.45 2.52
CA THR A 71 8.20 16.67 3.97
C THR A 71 9.01 15.56 4.64
N GLY A 72 9.31 14.47 3.93
CA GLY A 72 9.90 13.26 4.48
C GLY A 72 8.90 12.35 5.20
N LYS A 73 7.67 12.81 5.45
CA LYS A 73 6.63 11.97 6.10
C LYS A 73 6.00 11.03 5.09
N GLN A 74 6.00 9.73 5.39
CA GLN A 74 5.45 8.69 4.51
C GLN A 74 4.00 8.29 4.82
N GLU A 75 3.33 8.99 5.72
CA GLU A 75 1.93 8.74 6.08
C GLU A 75 0.96 9.19 4.97
N ILE A 76 1.13 8.64 3.78
CA ILE A 76 0.30 8.94 2.61
C ILE A 76 -0.90 8.00 2.49
N PHE A 77 -1.47 7.59 3.62
CA PHE A 77 -2.61 6.69 3.67
C PHE A 77 -3.74 7.26 4.55
N ASP A 78 -4.96 6.73 4.37
CA ASP A 78 -6.14 7.06 5.17
C ASP A 78 -6.86 5.79 5.62
N VAL A 79 -6.94 5.60 6.93
CA VAL A 79 -7.76 4.55 7.54
C VAL A 79 -9.17 5.11 7.75
N ARG A 80 -10.19 4.48 7.14
CA ARG A 80 -11.57 4.98 7.09
C ARG A 80 -12.56 4.20 7.94
N ILE A 81 -12.14 3.10 8.52
CA ILE A 81 -12.98 2.24 9.36
C ILE A 81 -12.42 2.13 10.76
N LYS A 82 -13.31 1.84 11.73
CA LYS A 82 -12.87 1.37 13.06
C LYS A 82 -12.43 -0.08 12.92
N THR A 83 -11.29 -0.39 13.49
CA THR A 83 -10.71 -1.74 13.44
C THR A 83 -11.60 -2.75 14.14
N GLU A 84 -12.05 -3.77 13.44
CA GLU A 84 -12.71 -4.92 14.03
C GLU A 84 -11.73 -5.72 14.90
N LYS A 85 -12.25 -6.29 16.00
CA LYS A 85 -11.41 -7.04 16.97
C LYS A 85 -10.66 -8.20 16.32
N MET A 86 -11.24 -8.85 15.30
CA MET A 86 -10.63 -9.99 14.61
C MET A 86 -9.36 -9.59 13.82
N PHE A 87 -9.34 -8.42 13.17
CA PHE A 87 -8.17 -7.98 12.42
C PHE A 87 -6.97 -7.61 13.31
N LYS A 88 -7.17 -7.43 14.61
CA LYS A 88 -6.08 -7.16 15.56
C LYS A 88 -5.13 -8.33 15.72
N ARG A 89 -5.62 -9.58 15.60
CA ARG A 89 -4.81 -10.78 15.79
C ARG A 89 -4.00 -11.09 14.53
N SER A 90 -4.67 -11.20 13.40
CA SER A 90 -4.09 -11.46 12.07
C SER A 90 -4.94 -10.82 11.00
N ILE A 91 -4.41 -10.70 9.80
CA ILE A 91 -5.14 -10.28 8.61
C ILE A 91 -4.62 -11.03 7.39
N TYR A 92 -5.54 -11.61 6.61
CA TYR A 92 -5.25 -12.30 5.36
C TYR A 92 -5.64 -11.44 4.18
N LEU A 93 -4.67 -11.13 3.34
CA LEU A 93 -4.78 -10.23 2.20
C LEU A 93 -4.92 -11.02 0.90
N TYR A 94 -5.91 -10.70 0.10
CA TYR A 94 -6.06 -11.19 -1.26
C TYR A 94 -5.74 -10.06 -2.25
N PRO A 95 -4.57 -10.09 -2.92
CA PRO A 95 -4.22 -9.09 -3.91
C PRO A 95 -4.96 -9.33 -5.23
N ILE A 96 -5.46 -8.26 -5.84
CA ILE A 96 -6.04 -8.30 -7.17
C ILE A 96 -5.46 -7.18 -8.03
N ASP A 97 -4.97 -7.58 -9.19
CA ASP A 97 -4.49 -6.67 -10.23
C ASP A 97 -5.65 -6.30 -11.14
N SER A 98 -6.06 -5.05 -11.10
CA SER A 98 -7.15 -4.53 -11.93
C SER A 98 -6.67 -3.79 -13.20
N GLY A 99 -5.39 -3.96 -13.56
CA GLY A 99 -4.72 -3.33 -14.69
C GLY A 99 -3.60 -2.40 -14.23
N THR A 100 -2.49 -2.99 -13.76
CA THR A 100 -1.34 -2.25 -13.24
C THR A 100 -0.22 -2.13 -14.27
N CYS A 101 0.71 -1.20 -14.00
CA CYS A 101 2.04 -1.19 -14.64
C CYS A 101 3.04 -2.13 -13.95
N GLY A 102 2.61 -2.86 -12.89
CA GLY A 102 3.43 -3.77 -12.10
C GLY A 102 4.12 -3.14 -10.88
N ALA A 103 4.26 -1.82 -10.80
CA ALA A 103 5.01 -1.17 -9.72
C ALA A 103 4.36 -1.38 -8.34
N CYS A 104 3.04 -1.17 -8.22
CA CYS A 104 2.32 -1.41 -6.96
C CYS A 104 2.39 -2.88 -6.54
N ASN A 105 2.33 -3.80 -7.51
CA ASN A 105 2.45 -5.24 -7.27
C ASN A 105 3.83 -5.57 -6.68
N ALA A 106 4.90 -5.04 -7.28
CA ALA A 106 6.27 -5.28 -6.81
C ALA A 106 6.45 -4.81 -5.35
N GLU A 107 6.00 -3.60 -5.02
CA GLU A 107 6.09 -3.07 -3.66
C GLU A 107 5.20 -3.83 -2.67
N PHE A 108 3.99 -4.22 -3.09
CA PHE A 108 3.11 -5.04 -2.25
C PHE A 108 3.71 -6.41 -1.96
N PHE A 109 4.23 -7.11 -2.97
CA PHE A 109 4.85 -8.42 -2.73
C PHE A 109 6.15 -8.31 -1.95
N SER A 110 6.87 -7.19 -2.06
CA SER A 110 8.09 -6.94 -1.28
C SER A 110 7.85 -6.94 0.23
N ILE A 111 6.63 -6.60 0.73
CA ILE A 111 6.37 -6.66 2.18
C ILE A 111 6.51 -8.06 2.77
N PHE A 112 6.38 -9.11 1.95
CA PHE A 112 6.54 -10.50 2.35
C PHE A 112 7.98 -11.02 2.18
N SER A 113 8.89 -10.20 1.63
CA SER A 113 10.30 -10.56 1.53
C SER A 113 10.94 -10.67 2.92
N PRO A 114 12.08 -11.39 3.05
CA PRO A 114 12.76 -11.53 4.33
C PRO A 114 13.19 -10.22 5.00
N GLN A 115 13.34 -9.15 4.24
CA GLN A 115 13.70 -7.83 4.75
C GLN A 115 12.56 -7.20 5.56
N TYR A 116 11.34 -7.25 5.04
CA TYR A 116 10.15 -6.63 5.65
C TYR A 116 9.38 -7.59 6.55
N ASP A 117 9.30 -8.86 6.14
CA ASP A 117 8.71 -9.98 6.89
C ASP A 117 7.33 -9.65 7.50
N ALA A 118 6.38 -9.30 6.63
CA ALA A 118 4.99 -9.00 7.02
C ALA A 118 4.37 -10.13 7.85
N ASN A 119 4.79 -11.38 7.63
CA ASN A 119 4.28 -12.54 8.36
C ASN A 119 4.58 -12.44 9.86
N ARG A 120 5.72 -11.88 10.25
CA ARG A 120 6.08 -11.60 11.65
C ARG A 120 5.08 -10.65 12.32
N LEU A 121 4.48 -9.76 11.53
CA LEU A 121 3.46 -8.84 11.99
C LEU A 121 2.04 -9.44 11.97
N ASN A 122 1.91 -10.74 11.67
CA ASN A 122 0.65 -11.44 11.44
C ASN A 122 -0.18 -10.82 10.29
N ILE A 123 0.51 -10.43 9.23
CA ILE A 123 -0.05 -10.01 7.95
C ILE A 123 0.30 -11.09 6.95
N PHE A 124 -0.70 -11.76 6.41
CA PHE A 124 -0.54 -12.92 5.55
C PHE A 124 -1.15 -12.67 4.19
N MET A 125 -0.64 -13.36 3.19
CA MET A 125 -1.25 -13.39 1.85
C MET A 125 -2.00 -14.70 1.65
N THR A 126 -3.13 -14.64 0.97
CA THR A 126 -3.87 -15.81 0.54
C THR A 126 -4.11 -15.80 -0.97
N ASN A 127 -4.17 -16.98 -1.58
CA ASN A 127 -4.40 -17.15 -3.02
C ASN A 127 -5.89 -17.32 -3.37
N THR A 128 -6.77 -17.23 -2.36
CA THR A 128 -8.22 -17.36 -2.57
C THR A 128 -8.99 -16.29 -1.80
N PRO A 129 -9.97 -15.63 -2.43
CA PRO A 129 -10.78 -14.62 -1.75
C PRO A 129 -11.60 -15.21 -0.59
N ARG A 130 -11.94 -16.50 -0.62
CA ARG A 130 -12.73 -17.16 0.44
C ARG A 130 -12.01 -17.23 1.79
N HIS A 131 -10.71 -17.06 1.82
CA HIS A 131 -9.89 -17.08 3.02
C HIS A 131 -9.28 -15.72 3.36
N ALA A 132 -9.77 -14.66 2.71
CA ALA A 132 -9.28 -13.31 2.90
C ALA A 132 -10.26 -12.47 3.74
N GLU A 133 -9.72 -11.65 4.63
CA GLU A 133 -10.44 -10.57 5.28
C GLU A 133 -10.32 -9.24 4.52
N ALA A 134 -9.24 -9.07 3.76
CA ALA A 134 -9.00 -7.85 2.98
C ALA A 134 -8.71 -8.16 1.52
N ILE A 135 -9.40 -7.48 0.60
CA ILE A 135 -9.03 -7.43 -0.80
C ILE A 135 -8.15 -6.21 -1.04
N VAL A 136 -6.96 -6.42 -1.63
CA VAL A 136 -6.02 -5.34 -1.98
C VAL A 136 -6.11 -5.09 -3.48
N ILE A 137 -6.72 -3.96 -3.84
CA ILE A 137 -6.98 -3.60 -5.23
C ILE A 137 -5.87 -2.68 -5.72
N MET A 138 -5.18 -3.09 -6.80
CA MET A 138 -4.11 -2.36 -7.45
C MET A 138 -4.44 -2.12 -8.91
N GLY A 139 -4.05 -0.96 -9.44
CA GLY A 139 -4.21 -0.63 -10.88
C GLY A 139 -5.43 0.18 -11.24
N VAL A 140 -5.54 0.42 -12.57
CA VAL A 140 -6.59 1.24 -13.14
C VAL A 140 -7.83 0.42 -13.37
N TYR A 141 -8.69 0.19 -12.84
CA TYR A 141 -9.96 -0.48 -13.01
C TYR A 141 -10.33 -0.79 -14.49
N SER A 142 -9.65 -1.78 -15.08
CA SER A 142 -9.90 -2.16 -16.47
C SER A 142 -11.26 -2.88 -16.63
N ASP A 143 -11.91 -2.73 -17.81
CA ASP A 143 -13.23 -3.31 -18.03
C ASP A 143 -13.22 -4.84 -17.90
N GLY A 144 -12.15 -5.48 -18.38
CA GLY A 144 -12.02 -6.95 -18.29
C GLY A 144 -11.87 -7.46 -16.85
N MET A 145 -11.45 -6.61 -15.89
CA MET A 145 -11.27 -7.00 -14.50
C MET A 145 -12.47 -6.66 -13.61
N LYS A 146 -13.44 -5.91 -14.12
CA LYS A 146 -14.60 -5.48 -13.35
C LYS A 146 -15.35 -6.66 -12.71
N ASP A 147 -15.80 -7.60 -13.54
CA ASP A 147 -16.56 -8.75 -13.07
C ASP A 147 -15.73 -9.66 -12.16
N VAL A 148 -14.44 -9.82 -12.47
CA VAL A 148 -13.51 -10.62 -11.66
C VAL A 148 -13.37 -10.02 -10.27
N LEU A 149 -13.20 -8.70 -10.17
CA LEU A 149 -13.10 -7.99 -8.90
C LEU A 149 -14.37 -8.12 -8.05
N PHE A 150 -15.55 -7.93 -8.66
CA PHE A 150 -16.83 -8.04 -7.95
C PHE A 150 -17.05 -9.46 -7.45
N ARG A 151 -16.86 -10.47 -8.29
CA ARG A 151 -16.98 -11.89 -7.88
C ARG A 151 -15.99 -12.28 -6.79
N ALA A 152 -14.77 -11.77 -6.85
CA ALA A 152 -13.79 -12.01 -5.79
C ALA A 152 -14.24 -11.41 -4.46
N TYR A 153 -14.74 -10.17 -4.48
CA TYR A 153 -15.25 -9.50 -3.30
C TYR A 153 -16.48 -10.21 -2.72
N GLU A 154 -17.44 -10.64 -3.55
CA GLU A 154 -18.61 -11.40 -3.12
C GLU A 154 -18.24 -12.74 -2.47
N ALA A 155 -17.19 -13.39 -2.98
CA ALA A 155 -16.73 -14.68 -2.45
C ALA A 155 -16.02 -14.58 -1.09
N MET A 156 -15.65 -13.38 -0.65
CA MET A 156 -15.01 -13.15 0.66
C MET A 156 -16.04 -13.28 1.80
N PRO A 157 -15.65 -13.90 2.94
CA PRO A 157 -16.49 -13.94 4.13
C PRO A 157 -16.59 -12.56 4.80
N ASP A 158 -17.70 -12.29 5.48
CA ASP A 158 -17.85 -11.11 6.33
C ASP A 158 -17.26 -11.34 7.74
N PRO A 159 -16.70 -10.30 8.37
CA PRO A 159 -16.49 -8.96 7.88
C PRO A 159 -15.31 -8.87 6.91
N LYS A 160 -15.49 -8.16 5.80
CA LYS A 160 -14.49 -7.98 4.75
C LYS A 160 -14.21 -6.51 4.49
N ILE A 161 -12.99 -6.21 4.08
CA ILE A 161 -12.54 -4.84 3.87
C ILE A 161 -11.88 -4.66 2.50
N ILE A 162 -11.91 -3.43 1.99
CA ILE A 162 -11.26 -3.04 0.74
C ILE A 162 -10.08 -2.14 1.06
N ILE A 163 -8.91 -2.52 0.55
CA ILE A 163 -7.69 -1.72 0.55
C ILE A 163 -7.42 -1.28 -0.89
N ALA A 164 -7.47 0.03 -1.15
CA ALA A 164 -7.09 0.59 -2.45
C ALA A 164 -5.64 1.07 -2.39
N LEU A 165 -4.78 0.49 -3.25
CA LEU A 165 -3.33 0.69 -3.21
C LEU A 165 -2.82 1.35 -4.48
N GLY A 166 -2.24 2.52 -4.31
CA GLY A 166 -1.60 3.30 -5.37
C GLY A 166 -2.53 4.31 -6.06
N ALA A 167 -1.94 5.33 -6.68
CA ALA A 167 -2.66 6.41 -7.33
C ALA A 167 -3.64 5.91 -8.42
N CYS A 168 -3.28 4.84 -9.13
CA CYS A 168 -4.14 4.25 -10.16
C CYS A 168 -5.43 3.70 -9.57
N ALA A 169 -5.36 2.96 -8.46
CA ALA A 169 -6.54 2.43 -7.79
C ALA A 169 -7.39 3.54 -7.13
N LEU A 170 -6.75 4.62 -6.66
CA LEU A 170 -7.43 5.69 -5.93
C LEU A 170 -8.10 6.73 -6.83
N SER A 171 -7.54 6.99 -8.02
CA SER A 171 -7.97 8.10 -8.87
C SER A 171 -7.84 7.85 -10.38
N GLY A 172 -7.49 6.62 -10.79
CA GLY A 172 -7.15 6.31 -12.17
C GLY A 172 -5.75 6.74 -12.59
N GLY A 173 -4.97 7.37 -11.71
CA GLY A 173 -3.59 7.80 -11.98
C GLY A 173 -3.46 8.68 -13.22
N ILE A 174 -2.48 8.41 -14.06
CA ILE A 174 -2.26 9.14 -15.31
C ILE A 174 -3.28 8.79 -16.42
N ILE A 175 -3.91 7.63 -16.32
CA ILE A 175 -4.92 7.15 -17.28
C ILE A 175 -6.25 7.88 -17.06
N GLY A 176 -6.51 8.34 -15.82
CA GLY A 176 -7.66 9.17 -15.49
C GLY A 176 -8.99 8.42 -15.46
N ARG A 177 -8.96 7.10 -15.37
CA ARG A 177 -10.18 6.29 -15.29
C ARG A 177 -10.73 6.29 -13.87
N GLU A 178 -12.00 6.64 -13.68
CA GLU A 178 -12.62 6.62 -12.36
C GLU A 178 -12.70 5.19 -11.80
N PRO A 179 -12.23 4.98 -10.55
CA PRO A 179 -12.32 3.69 -9.91
C PRO A 179 -13.77 3.37 -9.53
N ASN A 180 -14.13 2.10 -9.68
CA ASN A 180 -15.44 1.59 -9.29
C ASN A 180 -15.26 0.37 -8.38
N PHE A 181 -15.50 0.52 -7.08
CA PHE A 181 -15.28 -0.51 -6.09
C PHE A 181 -16.58 -1.25 -5.75
N PRO A 182 -16.50 -2.55 -5.40
CA PRO A 182 -17.67 -3.33 -5.00
C PRO A 182 -18.23 -2.94 -3.62
N GLY A 183 -17.57 -2.05 -2.90
CA GLY A 183 -17.98 -1.59 -1.58
C GLY A 183 -17.21 -0.36 -1.13
N ALA A 184 -17.40 0.06 0.12
CA ALA A 184 -16.69 1.18 0.70
C ALA A 184 -15.21 0.86 0.94
N ILE A 185 -14.31 1.78 0.54
CA ILE A 185 -12.88 1.63 0.78
C ILE A 185 -12.60 1.82 2.27
N SER A 186 -11.98 0.82 2.87
CA SER A 186 -11.62 0.81 4.29
C SER A 186 -10.24 1.42 4.55
N LEU A 187 -9.31 1.23 3.62
CA LEU A 187 -7.97 1.78 3.67
C LEU A 187 -7.55 2.28 2.29
N LYS A 188 -7.12 3.53 2.23
CA LYS A 188 -6.48 4.13 1.05
C LYS A 188 -4.99 4.25 1.29
N ILE A 189 -4.18 3.77 0.36
CA ILE A 189 -2.72 3.90 0.40
C ILE A 189 -2.28 4.60 -0.89
N ALA A 190 -1.95 5.87 -0.80
CA ALA A 190 -1.52 6.67 -1.94
C ALA A 190 -0.05 6.40 -2.28
N GLY A 191 0.37 6.80 -3.49
CA GLY A 191 1.73 6.64 -4.00
C GLY A 191 1.74 6.05 -5.41
N CYS A 192 2.86 6.19 -6.11
CA CYS A 192 3.01 5.64 -7.46
C CYS A 192 4.46 5.17 -7.69
N PRO A 193 4.81 4.00 -7.11
CA PRO A 193 4.10 3.22 -6.10
C PRO A 193 4.28 3.75 -4.66
N PRO A 194 3.46 3.34 -3.67
CA PRO A 194 3.80 3.49 -2.26
C PRO A 194 4.96 2.56 -1.90
N SER A 195 5.76 2.94 -0.91
CA SER A 195 6.84 2.07 -0.44
C SER A 195 6.33 0.90 0.40
N PRO A 196 7.08 -0.21 0.53
CA PRO A 196 6.71 -1.32 1.40
C PRO A 196 6.50 -0.88 2.85
N TYR A 197 7.27 0.08 3.35
CA TYR A 197 7.06 0.67 4.68
C TYR A 197 5.71 1.34 4.82
N THR A 198 5.35 2.18 3.85
CA THR A 198 4.03 2.84 3.82
C THR A 198 2.90 1.82 3.82
N ILE A 199 3.04 0.74 3.05
CA ILE A 199 2.04 -0.33 2.98
C ILE A 199 1.91 -1.05 4.32
N LEU A 200 3.04 -1.44 4.93
CA LEU A 200 3.05 -2.11 6.24
C LEU A 200 2.48 -1.22 7.33
N GLU A 201 2.90 0.04 7.39
CA GLU A 201 2.43 1.00 8.40
C GLU A 201 0.92 1.24 8.26
N ALA A 202 0.43 1.41 7.04
CA ALA A 202 -1.00 1.59 6.78
C ALA A 202 -1.83 0.39 7.26
N ILE A 203 -1.39 -0.84 6.96
CA ILE A 203 -2.06 -2.05 7.41
C ILE A 203 -1.93 -2.21 8.94
N TYR A 204 -0.80 -1.85 9.52
CA TYR A 204 -0.58 -1.91 10.96
C TYR A 204 -1.53 -0.96 11.71
N LYS A 205 -1.66 0.29 11.24
CA LYS A 205 -2.62 1.28 11.78
C LYS A 205 -4.08 0.87 11.53
N LEU A 206 -4.39 0.28 10.38
CA LEU A 206 -5.72 -0.29 10.11
C LEU A 206 -6.10 -1.32 11.18
N ARG A 207 -5.16 -2.09 11.66
CA ARG A 207 -5.34 -3.10 12.72
C ARG A 207 -5.39 -2.51 14.13
N GLY A 208 -5.27 -1.20 14.29
CA GLY A 208 -5.30 -0.51 15.58
C GLY A 208 -4.07 -0.79 16.46
N LYS A 209 -2.91 -0.91 15.83
CA LYS A 209 -1.61 -1.15 16.48
C LYS A 209 -0.66 0.02 16.27
#